data_8ba82120cac99afa49443638021baea3
#
_entry.id   8ba82120cac99afa49443638021baea3
#
_cell.length_a   1.000
_cell.length_b   1.000
_cell.length_c   1.000
_cell.angle_alpha   90.00
_cell.angle_beta   90.00
_cell.angle_gamma   90.00
#
_symmetry.space_group_name_H-M   'P 1'
#
loop_
_entity.id
_entity.type
_entity.pdbx_description
1 polymer ?
#
loop_
_entity_poly.entity_id
_entity_poly.type
_entity_poly.pdbx_seq_one_letter_code
_entity_poly.pdbx_strand_id
1 'polypeptide(L)'
;MCELKRTQLYEAHLACGGQMVDFGGWEMPIQYPSGIVTEHLATRSGCGIFDVSHMGRLLIEGPDRLAFMQHVLSSNVAAVKPGRAQYCMIPNATGGAVDDAYVYMYEEDRYMLVVNASNTDKDLAHFATILPKFNCTVTNMTSKCASIAVQGPDSDKILSQLIGGPVPVGPKKNDLGFAMMEGRKVWLSRTGYTGEPIGYELFIESAEAVWLWNRLMELGAKPIALGARDTLRLEAGLPLYGHEMGDHTPDGSEIKIFSVPLSRFAVSFAEEKGEFIGKALLEDQKANLTTKIVPIRLVDRGVIRAGMEVYKDDQKAGWVTSGTMVPYYDYEGEGENTKLLETTGKRSIGFACIEGNPQVGDVVHVDVRGKKLKAEVVAKHMIQNDPPYGKAVIVK
;
A
#
# COMPACT_ATOMS: atom_id res chain seq x y z
N MET A 1 28.42 8.42 5.79
CA MET A 1 27.03 7.94 5.83
C MET A 1 26.14 9.15 5.72
N CYS A 2 25.19 9.19 4.76
CA CYS A 2 24.21 10.27 4.74
C CYS A 2 23.35 10.16 6.01
N GLU A 3 23.04 11.30 6.61
CA GLU A 3 22.11 11.38 7.75
C GLU A 3 20.71 10.91 7.27
N LEU A 4 20.06 10.01 8.02
CA LEU A 4 18.73 9.53 7.69
C LEU A 4 17.69 10.64 7.90
N LYS A 5 16.73 10.73 7.02
CA LYS A 5 15.58 11.64 7.17
C LYS A 5 14.70 11.17 8.34
N ARG A 6 14.06 12.11 9.04
CA ARG A 6 13.14 11.85 10.15
C ARG A 6 11.77 12.43 9.87
N THR A 7 10.73 11.72 10.26
CA THR A 7 9.38 12.27 10.23
C THR A 7 9.15 13.20 11.44
N GLN A 8 8.04 13.92 11.42
CA GLN A 8 7.61 14.76 12.53
C GLN A 8 7.28 13.95 13.80
N LEU A 9 7.08 12.64 13.65
CA LEU A 9 6.73 11.71 14.72
C LEU A 9 7.93 10.95 15.30
N TYR A 10 9.16 11.26 14.86
CA TYR A 10 10.37 10.55 15.30
C TYR A 10 10.49 10.45 16.82
N GLU A 11 10.37 11.56 17.54
CA GLU A 11 10.45 11.59 19.01
C GLU A 11 9.27 10.85 19.66
N ALA A 12 8.08 10.89 19.05
CA ALA A 12 6.92 10.14 19.52
C ALA A 12 7.15 8.62 19.37
N HIS A 13 7.83 8.18 18.32
CA HIS A 13 8.22 6.77 18.15
C HIS A 13 9.20 6.33 19.22
N LEU A 14 10.22 7.14 19.53
CA LEU A 14 11.17 6.84 20.62
C LEU A 14 10.46 6.76 21.97
N ALA A 15 9.55 7.69 22.25
CA ALA A 15 8.76 7.71 23.48
C ALA A 15 7.84 6.47 23.61
N CYS A 16 7.37 5.90 22.50
CA CYS A 16 6.64 4.64 22.46
C CYS A 16 7.55 3.39 22.49
N GLY A 17 8.88 3.54 22.59
CA GLY A 17 9.84 2.45 22.58
C GLY A 17 10.03 1.81 21.20
N GLY A 18 9.82 2.57 20.13
CA GLY A 18 10.01 2.09 18.75
C GLY A 18 11.44 1.69 18.46
N GLN A 19 11.63 0.50 17.90
CA GLN A 19 12.93 0.04 17.40
C GLN A 19 13.17 0.64 16.02
N MET A 20 14.01 1.66 15.93
CA MET A 20 14.24 2.43 14.71
C MET A 20 15.21 1.70 13.78
N VAL A 21 14.94 1.79 12.47
CA VAL A 21 15.76 1.21 11.38
C VAL A 21 15.81 2.18 10.19
N ASP A 22 16.80 2.00 9.32
CA ASP A 22 16.80 2.63 7.99
C ASP A 22 15.73 1.97 7.11
N PHE A 23 14.81 2.78 6.62
CA PHE A 23 13.79 2.38 5.66
C PHE A 23 13.78 3.36 4.50
N GLY A 24 14.50 3.02 3.44
CA GLY A 24 14.56 3.85 2.22
C GLY A 24 15.09 5.27 2.47
N GLY A 25 16.08 5.41 3.36
CA GLY A 25 16.69 6.69 3.73
C GLY A 25 15.97 7.45 4.84
N TRP A 26 14.94 6.83 5.46
CA TRP A 26 14.21 7.37 6.60
C TRP A 26 14.46 6.53 7.85
N GLU A 27 14.59 7.18 9.00
CA GLU A 27 14.67 6.52 10.31
C GLU A 27 13.26 6.26 10.82
N MET A 28 12.81 4.98 10.73
CA MET A 28 11.43 4.57 11.00
C MET A 28 11.36 3.39 11.97
N PRO A 29 10.27 3.26 12.77
CA PRO A 29 10.12 2.10 13.66
C PRO A 29 9.80 0.84 12.86
N ILE A 30 10.58 -0.25 13.09
CA ILE A 30 10.27 -1.58 12.54
C ILE A 30 9.24 -2.31 13.39
N GLN A 31 9.27 -2.11 14.71
CA GLN A 31 8.29 -2.60 15.68
C GLN A 31 8.32 -1.76 16.95
N TYR A 32 7.25 -1.83 17.73
CA TYR A 32 7.16 -1.38 19.10
C TYR A 32 7.38 -2.54 20.08
N PRO A 33 7.45 -2.31 21.42
CA PRO A 33 7.66 -3.38 22.41
C PRO A 33 6.64 -4.51 22.38
N SER A 34 5.43 -4.27 21.85
CA SER A 34 4.39 -5.28 21.65
C SER A 34 4.78 -6.33 20.60
N GLY A 35 5.65 -5.98 19.66
CA GLY A 35 6.13 -6.83 18.58
C GLY A 35 5.17 -6.97 17.40
N ILE A 36 5.74 -7.28 16.22
CA ILE A 36 5.04 -7.32 14.91
C ILE A 36 3.75 -8.14 14.96
N VAL A 37 3.76 -9.30 15.62
CA VAL A 37 2.59 -10.19 15.70
C VAL A 37 1.43 -9.53 16.42
N THR A 38 1.70 -8.93 17.57
CA THR A 38 0.68 -8.23 18.38
C THR A 38 0.15 -7.00 17.67
N GLU A 39 1.03 -6.25 17.02
CA GLU A 39 0.67 -5.06 16.23
C GLU A 39 -0.25 -5.41 15.06
N HIS A 40 0.08 -6.49 14.31
CA HIS A 40 -0.78 -6.99 13.24
C HIS A 40 -2.18 -7.35 13.75
N LEU A 41 -2.25 -8.18 14.80
CA LEU A 41 -3.51 -8.64 15.38
C LEU A 41 -4.32 -7.48 15.98
N ALA A 42 -3.68 -6.49 16.60
CA ALA A 42 -4.35 -5.29 17.12
C ALA A 42 -5.02 -4.46 16.02
N THR A 43 -4.43 -4.41 14.82
CA THR A 43 -5.05 -3.76 13.66
C THR A 43 -6.30 -4.53 13.20
N ARG A 44 -6.26 -5.87 13.20
CA ARG A 44 -7.39 -6.73 12.78
C ARG A 44 -8.56 -6.73 13.76
N SER A 45 -8.31 -6.55 15.05
CA SER A 45 -9.34 -6.64 16.11
C SER A 45 -9.77 -5.29 16.70
N GLY A 46 -9.09 -4.18 16.32
CA GLY A 46 -9.34 -2.88 16.93
C GLY A 46 -8.99 -1.73 15.99
N CYS A 47 -8.04 -0.89 16.39
CA CYS A 47 -7.58 0.24 15.59
C CYS A 47 -6.06 0.39 15.69
N GLY A 48 -5.36 0.26 14.55
CA GLY A 48 -3.96 0.58 14.40
C GLY A 48 -3.73 1.98 13.80
N ILE A 49 -2.74 2.71 14.30
CA ILE A 49 -2.25 3.94 13.70
C ILE A 49 -0.82 3.76 13.20
N PHE A 50 -0.56 4.29 12.00
CA PHE A 50 0.70 4.14 11.30
C PHE A 50 1.23 5.51 10.92
N ASP A 51 2.48 5.81 11.24
CA ASP A 51 3.16 6.95 10.63
C ASP A 51 3.50 6.62 9.17
N VAL A 52 2.86 7.34 8.26
CA VAL A 52 3.14 7.28 6.83
C VAL A 52 3.65 8.63 6.30
N SER A 53 4.17 9.47 7.21
CA SER A 53 4.71 10.81 6.88
C SER A 53 6.03 10.76 6.10
N HIS A 54 6.66 9.61 5.98
CA HIS A 54 7.83 9.40 5.10
C HIS A 54 7.44 9.30 3.62
N MET A 55 6.20 8.94 3.27
CA MET A 55 5.70 8.93 1.88
C MET A 55 5.82 10.34 1.25
N GLY A 56 6.12 10.42 -0.05
CA GLY A 56 6.15 11.71 -0.74
C GLY A 56 4.74 12.27 -0.95
N ARG A 57 4.54 13.56 -0.65
CA ARG A 57 3.29 14.29 -0.96
C ARG A 57 3.61 15.42 -1.90
N LEU A 58 3.20 15.27 -3.15
CA LEU A 58 3.48 16.21 -4.23
C LEU A 58 2.20 16.96 -4.58
N LEU A 59 2.22 18.28 -4.49
CA LEU A 59 1.12 19.14 -4.89
C LEU A 59 1.31 19.58 -6.33
N ILE A 60 0.29 19.34 -7.17
CA ILE A 60 0.31 19.68 -8.60
C ILE A 60 -0.75 20.75 -8.86
N GLU A 61 -0.30 21.93 -9.32
CA GLU A 61 -1.11 23.12 -9.54
C GLU A 61 -0.80 23.77 -10.89
N GLY A 62 -1.71 24.60 -11.40
CA GLY A 62 -1.54 25.35 -12.62
C GLY A 62 -2.51 24.95 -13.72
N PRO A 63 -2.58 25.75 -14.82
CA PRO A 63 -3.54 25.53 -15.90
C PRO A 63 -3.44 24.15 -16.56
N ASP A 64 -2.23 23.63 -16.75
CA ASP A 64 -1.98 22.37 -17.46
C ASP A 64 -1.84 21.16 -16.50
N ARG A 65 -2.21 21.29 -15.20
CA ARG A 65 -2.10 20.23 -14.20
C ARG A 65 -2.75 18.92 -14.65
N LEU A 66 -3.95 18.98 -15.25
CA LEU A 66 -4.64 17.79 -15.74
C LEU A 66 -3.92 17.18 -16.94
N ALA A 67 -3.50 17.97 -17.90
CA ALA A 67 -2.79 17.49 -19.07
C ALA A 67 -1.45 16.84 -18.68
N PHE A 68 -0.73 17.44 -17.73
CA PHE A 68 0.49 16.86 -17.15
C PHE A 68 0.21 15.51 -16.49
N MET A 69 -0.78 15.45 -15.59
CA MET A 69 -1.15 14.23 -14.89
C MET A 69 -1.64 13.12 -15.84
N GLN A 70 -2.39 13.49 -16.89
CA GLN A 70 -2.79 12.56 -17.94
C GLN A 70 -1.58 12.01 -18.71
N HIS A 71 -0.54 12.79 -18.89
CA HIS A 71 0.66 12.37 -19.63
C HIS A 71 1.60 11.46 -18.80
N VAL A 72 1.78 11.75 -17.51
CA VAL A 72 2.78 11.06 -16.67
C VAL A 72 2.24 9.88 -15.89
N LEU A 73 0.93 9.74 -15.75
CA LEU A 73 0.30 8.64 -15.01
C LEU A 73 -0.39 7.65 -15.97
N SER A 74 -0.54 6.41 -15.57
CA SER A 74 -1.21 5.37 -16.36
C SER A 74 -2.74 5.40 -16.26
N SER A 75 -3.31 5.98 -15.21
CA SER A 75 -4.75 6.06 -14.96
C SER A 75 -5.41 7.24 -15.69
N ASN A 76 -6.72 7.19 -15.91
CA ASN A 76 -7.49 8.32 -16.44
C ASN A 76 -7.81 9.32 -15.33
N VAL A 77 -6.94 10.33 -15.14
CA VAL A 77 -7.10 11.36 -14.11
C VAL A 77 -8.29 12.29 -14.42
N ALA A 78 -8.68 12.44 -15.69
CA ALA A 78 -9.84 13.24 -16.07
C ALA A 78 -11.17 12.67 -15.51
N ALA A 79 -11.19 11.38 -15.16
CA ALA A 79 -12.34 10.75 -14.51
C ALA A 79 -12.41 11.00 -13.00
N VAL A 80 -11.33 11.51 -12.37
CA VAL A 80 -11.30 11.82 -10.94
C VAL A 80 -12.04 13.11 -10.69
N LYS A 81 -12.98 13.07 -9.74
CA LYS A 81 -13.79 14.24 -9.34
C LYS A 81 -13.34 14.75 -7.98
N PRO A 82 -13.62 16.01 -7.64
CA PRO A 82 -13.43 16.52 -6.29
C PRO A 82 -14.10 15.60 -5.25
N GLY A 83 -13.40 15.37 -4.14
CA GLY A 83 -13.81 14.42 -3.12
C GLY A 83 -13.48 12.95 -3.43
N ARG A 84 -12.60 12.69 -4.43
CA ARG A 84 -12.20 11.33 -4.81
C ARG A 84 -10.67 11.16 -4.89
N ALA A 85 -10.22 9.95 -4.57
CA ALA A 85 -8.86 9.50 -4.84
C ALA A 85 -8.83 8.37 -5.87
N GLN A 86 -7.67 8.16 -6.50
CA GLN A 86 -7.46 7.10 -7.47
C GLN A 86 -6.04 6.53 -7.36
N TYR A 87 -5.93 5.21 -7.33
CA TYR A 87 -4.66 4.51 -7.48
C TYR A 87 -4.17 4.57 -8.93
N CYS A 88 -2.89 4.79 -9.13
CA CYS A 88 -2.26 4.86 -10.45
C CYS A 88 -0.81 4.34 -10.39
N MET A 89 -0.20 4.21 -11.55
CA MET A 89 1.23 3.99 -11.70
C MET A 89 1.86 5.14 -12.47
N ILE A 90 3.13 5.40 -12.22
CA ILE A 90 3.99 6.31 -12.98
C ILE A 90 4.79 5.42 -13.93
N PRO A 91 4.35 5.22 -15.19
CA PRO A 91 5.04 4.35 -16.13
C PRO A 91 6.29 5.03 -16.67
N ASN A 92 7.26 4.20 -17.06
CA ASN A 92 8.42 4.63 -17.83
C ASN A 92 8.29 4.30 -19.33
N ALA A 93 9.27 4.69 -20.12
CA ALA A 93 9.28 4.48 -21.56
C ALA A 93 9.54 3.01 -21.96
N THR A 94 9.93 2.14 -21.03
CA THR A 94 10.20 0.70 -21.25
C THR A 94 9.03 -0.21 -20.85
N GLY A 95 7.95 0.38 -20.31
CA GLY A 95 6.74 -0.33 -19.91
C GLY A 95 6.78 -0.88 -18.48
N GLY A 96 7.78 -0.51 -17.69
CA GLY A 96 7.83 -0.71 -16.26
C GLY A 96 7.31 0.51 -15.50
N ALA A 97 7.41 0.47 -14.17
CA ALA A 97 6.98 1.53 -13.29
C ALA A 97 8.17 2.31 -12.71
N VAL A 98 8.17 3.63 -12.87
CA VAL A 98 9.02 4.52 -12.07
C VAL A 98 8.59 4.44 -10.61
N ASP A 99 7.26 4.48 -10.37
CA ASP A 99 6.63 4.30 -9.07
C ASP A 99 5.15 3.90 -9.22
N ASP A 100 4.50 3.57 -8.10
CA ASP A 100 3.04 3.59 -7.98
C ASP A 100 2.61 4.71 -7.02
N ALA A 101 1.41 5.23 -7.23
CA ALA A 101 0.97 6.43 -6.53
C ALA A 101 -0.54 6.46 -6.30
N TYR A 102 -0.96 7.36 -5.42
CA TYR A 102 -2.36 7.73 -5.25
C TYR A 102 -2.57 9.20 -5.60
N VAL A 103 -3.54 9.47 -6.49
CA VAL A 103 -4.02 10.82 -6.81
C VAL A 103 -5.16 11.16 -5.89
N TYR A 104 -5.10 12.30 -5.20
CA TYR A 104 -6.15 12.86 -4.36
C TYR A 104 -6.62 14.18 -4.95
N MET A 105 -7.92 14.34 -5.18
CA MET A 105 -8.55 15.56 -5.64
C MET A 105 -9.51 16.07 -4.56
N TYR A 106 -8.98 16.77 -3.56
CA TYR A 106 -9.79 17.40 -2.52
C TYR A 106 -10.51 18.65 -3.05
N GLU A 107 -9.85 19.39 -3.94
CA GLU A 107 -10.31 20.66 -4.52
C GLU A 107 -10.12 20.61 -6.05
N GLU A 108 -10.92 21.37 -6.79
CA GLU A 108 -10.95 21.32 -8.26
C GLU A 108 -9.67 21.86 -8.93
N ASP A 109 -8.97 22.78 -8.24
CA ASP A 109 -7.85 23.54 -8.79
C ASP A 109 -6.49 22.86 -8.59
N ARG A 110 -6.43 21.73 -7.87
CA ARG A 110 -5.17 21.05 -7.54
C ARG A 110 -5.30 19.55 -7.33
N TYR A 111 -4.19 18.84 -7.52
CA TYR A 111 -4.05 17.44 -7.15
C TYR A 111 -2.95 17.27 -6.10
N MET A 112 -3.17 16.39 -5.14
CA MET A 112 -2.09 15.85 -4.32
C MET A 112 -1.78 14.44 -4.80
N LEU A 113 -0.50 14.19 -5.14
CA LEU A 113 0.01 12.87 -5.49
C LEU A 113 0.83 12.34 -4.32
N VAL A 114 0.45 11.17 -3.81
CA VAL A 114 1.21 10.47 -2.78
C VAL A 114 2.00 9.35 -3.43
N VAL A 115 3.33 9.37 -3.24
CA VAL A 115 4.31 8.47 -3.85
C VAL A 115 5.13 7.74 -2.79
N ASN A 116 5.82 6.66 -3.17
CA ASN A 116 6.65 5.90 -2.24
C ASN A 116 7.83 6.73 -1.70
N ALA A 117 8.15 6.52 -0.42
CA ALA A 117 9.15 7.31 0.30
C ALA A 117 10.54 7.27 -0.35
N SER A 118 11.01 6.07 -0.71
CA SER A 118 12.31 5.85 -1.37
C SER A 118 12.37 6.40 -2.80
N ASN A 119 11.21 6.60 -3.43
CA ASN A 119 11.11 7.03 -4.83
C ASN A 119 10.84 8.52 -5.00
N THR A 120 10.51 9.25 -3.93
CA THR A 120 10.11 10.67 -4.00
C THR A 120 11.09 11.53 -4.82
N ASP A 121 12.38 11.39 -4.58
CA ASP A 121 13.42 12.16 -5.30
C ASP A 121 13.55 11.69 -6.77
N LYS A 122 13.37 10.39 -7.02
CA LYS A 122 13.35 9.80 -8.37
C LYS A 122 12.15 10.29 -9.18
N ASP A 123 10.96 10.33 -8.55
CA ASP A 123 9.74 10.80 -9.20
C ASP A 123 9.82 12.29 -9.54
N LEU A 124 10.34 13.11 -8.62
CA LEU A 124 10.58 14.52 -8.88
C LEU A 124 11.57 14.74 -10.02
N ALA A 125 12.65 13.96 -10.08
CA ALA A 125 13.61 14.00 -11.17
C ALA A 125 12.97 13.59 -12.50
N HIS A 126 12.15 12.52 -12.50
CA HIS A 126 11.39 12.08 -13.67
C HIS A 126 10.44 13.20 -14.16
N PHE A 127 9.65 13.78 -13.27
CA PHE A 127 8.72 14.87 -13.60
C PHE A 127 9.44 16.11 -14.09
N ALA A 128 10.60 16.48 -13.53
CA ALA A 128 11.38 17.63 -13.94
C ALA A 128 11.80 17.59 -15.42
N THR A 129 11.98 16.41 -16.01
CA THR A 129 12.29 16.24 -17.44
C THR A 129 11.09 16.53 -18.35
N ILE A 130 9.87 16.47 -17.81
CA ILE A 130 8.60 16.53 -18.54
C ILE A 130 7.93 17.91 -18.36
N LEU A 131 8.00 18.44 -17.13
CA LEU A 131 7.39 19.71 -16.72
C LEU A 131 7.60 20.90 -17.68
N PRO A 132 8.76 21.09 -18.35
CA PRO A 132 8.94 22.22 -19.27
C PRO A 132 7.94 22.28 -20.43
N LYS A 133 7.19 21.20 -20.68
CA LYS A 133 6.15 21.13 -21.72
C LYS A 133 4.78 21.60 -21.25
N PHE A 134 4.61 21.86 -19.94
CA PHE A 134 3.33 22.15 -19.31
C PHE A 134 3.41 23.39 -18.42
N ASN A 135 2.37 24.20 -18.44
CA ASN A 135 2.21 25.34 -17.54
C ASN A 135 1.61 24.86 -16.20
N CYS A 136 2.40 24.13 -15.43
CA CYS A 136 2.04 23.66 -14.09
C CYS A 136 3.27 23.54 -13.19
N THR A 137 3.04 23.37 -11.90
CA THR A 137 4.10 23.18 -10.90
C THR A 137 3.89 21.88 -10.14
N VAL A 138 4.99 21.26 -9.72
CA VAL A 138 5.01 20.15 -8.77
C VAL A 138 5.81 20.58 -7.55
N THR A 139 5.11 20.70 -6.42
CA THR A 139 5.71 21.16 -5.15
C THR A 139 5.75 20.02 -4.15
N ASN A 140 6.94 19.70 -3.61
CA ASN A 140 7.09 18.70 -2.56
C ASN A 140 6.62 19.26 -1.21
N MET A 141 5.52 18.72 -0.69
CA MET A 141 4.89 19.10 0.57
C MET A 141 5.24 18.16 1.74
N THR A 142 6.12 17.18 1.54
CA THR A 142 6.42 16.12 2.52
C THR A 142 6.83 16.64 3.88
N SER A 143 7.62 17.71 3.94
CA SER A 143 8.02 18.34 5.19
C SER A 143 6.97 19.24 5.84
N LYS A 144 5.95 19.67 5.10
CA LYS A 144 4.89 20.61 5.56
C LYS A 144 3.59 19.92 5.94
N CYS A 145 3.38 18.70 5.47
CA CYS A 145 2.17 17.94 5.67
C CYS A 145 2.52 16.56 6.23
N ALA A 146 2.07 16.21 7.42
CA ALA A 146 2.20 14.87 7.97
C ALA A 146 1.04 13.97 7.51
N SER A 147 1.25 12.67 7.55
CA SER A 147 0.22 11.69 7.23
C SER A 147 0.21 10.54 8.23
N ILE A 148 -0.98 10.24 8.78
CA ILE A 148 -1.21 9.16 9.73
C ILE A 148 -2.33 8.27 9.18
N ALA A 149 -2.05 6.98 8.98
CA ALA A 149 -3.10 6.03 8.64
C ALA A 149 -3.76 5.49 9.91
N VAL A 150 -5.10 5.39 9.90
CA VAL A 150 -5.94 4.89 11.00
C VAL A 150 -6.76 3.73 10.44
N GLN A 151 -6.45 2.50 10.84
CA GLN A 151 -6.90 1.30 10.16
C GLN A 151 -7.45 0.27 11.15
N GLY A 152 -8.57 -0.35 10.82
CA GLY A 152 -9.19 -1.43 11.60
C GLY A 152 -10.63 -1.15 11.99
N PRO A 153 -11.35 -2.14 12.53
CA PRO A 153 -12.79 -2.08 12.78
C PRO A 153 -13.22 -0.92 13.72
N ASP A 154 -12.36 -0.49 14.64
CA ASP A 154 -12.67 0.60 15.58
C ASP A 154 -12.30 2.00 15.05
N SER A 155 -11.81 2.13 13.81
CA SER A 155 -11.37 3.41 13.25
C SER A 155 -12.46 4.47 13.22
N ASP A 156 -13.68 4.11 12.80
CA ASP A 156 -14.83 5.03 12.79
C ASP A 156 -15.17 5.53 14.18
N LYS A 157 -15.15 4.65 15.17
CA LYS A 157 -15.45 4.97 16.57
C LYS A 157 -14.45 5.96 17.14
N ILE A 158 -13.15 5.72 16.94
CA ILE A 158 -12.07 6.59 17.45
C ILE A 158 -12.13 7.96 16.77
N LEU A 159 -12.27 8.00 15.44
CA LEU A 159 -12.35 9.26 14.72
C LEU A 159 -13.62 10.05 15.06
N SER A 160 -14.77 9.38 15.21
CA SER A 160 -16.01 10.03 15.60
C SER A 160 -15.93 10.68 16.99
N GLN A 161 -15.20 10.08 17.95
CA GLN A 161 -14.93 10.68 19.24
C GLN A 161 -14.07 11.95 19.14
N LEU A 162 -13.01 11.90 18.32
CA LEU A 162 -12.12 13.04 18.12
C LEU A 162 -12.78 14.20 17.37
N ILE A 163 -13.69 13.88 16.45
CA ILE A 163 -14.45 14.85 15.65
C ILE A 163 -15.63 15.43 16.47
N GLY A 164 -16.17 14.66 17.41
CA GLY A 164 -17.40 15.00 18.13
C GLY A 164 -18.67 14.73 17.29
N GLY A 165 -18.61 13.80 16.32
CA GLY A 165 -19.70 13.46 15.43
C GLY A 165 -19.28 12.42 14.39
N PRO A 166 -20.15 12.07 13.42
CA PRO A 166 -19.82 11.10 12.39
C PRO A 166 -18.65 11.56 11.52
N VAL A 167 -17.84 10.61 11.05
CA VAL A 167 -16.70 10.93 10.17
C VAL A 167 -17.23 11.49 8.84
N PRO A 168 -16.88 12.74 8.46
CA PRO A 168 -17.47 13.44 7.32
C PRO A 168 -16.80 13.03 5.98
N VAL A 169 -16.76 11.74 5.72
CA VAL A 169 -16.25 11.14 4.47
C VAL A 169 -17.27 10.14 3.97
N GLY A 170 -17.51 10.11 2.67
CA GLY A 170 -18.42 9.14 2.07
C GLY A 170 -18.03 7.68 2.36
N PRO A 171 -18.97 6.73 2.24
CA PRO A 171 -18.77 5.34 2.66
C PRO A 171 -17.90 4.53 1.68
N LYS A 172 -17.66 5.04 0.48
CA LYS A 172 -16.95 4.29 -0.56
C LYS A 172 -15.44 4.39 -0.40
N LYS A 173 -14.73 3.32 -0.72
CA LYS A 173 -13.27 3.36 -0.88
C LYS A 173 -12.89 4.52 -1.81
N ASN A 174 -11.84 5.24 -1.44
CA ASN A 174 -11.33 6.42 -2.15
C ASN A 174 -12.20 7.69 -2.04
N ASP A 175 -13.21 7.73 -1.16
CA ASP A 175 -13.89 8.97 -0.81
C ASP A 175 -12.96 9.85 0.04
N LEU A 176 -13.05 11.17 -0.18
CA LEU A 176 -12.27 12.19 0.50
C LEU A 176 -13.18 13.16 1.26
N GLY A 177 -12.63 13.78 2.29
CA GLY A 177 -13.31 14.82 3.04
C GLY A 177 -12.35 15.55 3.97
N PHE A 178 -12.87 16.36 4.87
CA PHE A 178 -12.10 16.96 5.95
C PHE A 178 -12.96 17.11 7.20
N ALA A 179 -12.31 17.20 8.36
CA ALA A 179 -12.94 17.48 9.63
C ALA A 179 -12.20 18.58 10.37
N MET A 180 -12.92 19.27 11.25
CA MET A 180 -12.31 20.07 12.30
C MET A 180 -12.18 19.21 13.55
N MET A 181 -10.95 18.97 13.99
CA MET A 181 -10.63 18.19 15.18
C MET A 181 -9.99 19.11 16.21
N GLU A 182 -10.73 19.45 17.25
CA GLU A 182 -10.28 20.38 18.30
C GLU A 182 -9.67 21.70 17.73
N GLY A 183 -10.34 22.26 16.71
CA GLY A 183 -9.93 23.52 16.06
C GLY A 183 -8.91 23.36 14.93
N ARG A 184 -8.43 22.16 14.63
CA ARG A 184 -7.44 21.86 13.59
C ARG A 184 -8.11 21.22 12.38
N LYS A 185 -7.81 21.71 11.18
CA LYS A 185 -8.31 21.12 9.93
C LYS A 185 -7.49 19.88 9.60
N VAL A 186 -8.16 18.74 9.48
CA VAL A 186 -7.58 17.46 9.09
C VAL A 186 -8.26 16.98 7.81
N TRP A 187 -7.48 16.71 6.79
CA TRP A 187 -7.98 16.08 5.56
C TRP A 187 -8.06 14.57 5.76
N LEU A 188 -9.11 13.96 5.25
CA LEU A 188 -9.46 12.56 5.44
C LEU A 188 -9.60 11.86 4.10
N SER A 189 -9.14 10.64 4.01
CA SER A 189 -9.40 9.76 2.86
C SER A 189 -9.76 8.36 3.31
N ARG A 190 -10.70 7.71 2.62
CA ARG A 190 -11.01 6.28 2.81
C ARG A 190 -10.04 5.44 1.98
N THR A 191 -8.77 5.56 2.30
CA THR A 191 -7.65 4.83 1.72
C THR A 191 -6.88 4.10 2.81
N GLY A 192 -5.95 3.23 2.42
CA GLY A 192 -5.10 2.51 3.34
C GLY A 192 -4.41 1.32 2.66
N TYR A 193 -3.45 0.76 3.38
CA TYR A 193 -2.55 -0.28 2.86
C TYR A 193 -2.57 -1.55 3.75
N THR A 194 -3.67 -1.78 4.46
CA THR A 194 -3.83 -2.91 5.38
C THR A 194 -4.86 -3.93 4.92
N GLY A 195 -5.69 -3.54 3.95
CA GLY A 195 -6.82 -4.34 3.52
C GLY A 195 -8.06 -4.22 4.42
N GLU A 196 -7.98 -3.46 5.52
CA GLU A 196 -9.15 -3.22 6.36
C GLU A 196 -10.24 -2.46 5.58
N PRO A 197 -11.50 -2.93 5.62
CA PRO A 197 -12.62 -2.22 4.99
C PRO A 197 -12.90 -0.87 5.64
N ILE A 198 -12.66 -0.77 6.96
CA ILE A 198 -12.76 0.47 7.72
C ILE A 198 -11.35 0.98 7.97
N GLY A 199 -11.03 2.08 7.34
CA GLY A 199 -9.72 2.70 7.46
C GLY A 199 -9.64 4.04 6.76
N TYR A 200 -8.74 4.87 7.26
CA TYR A 200 -8.54 6.24 6.80
C TYR A 200 -7.06 6.57 6.73
N GLU A 201 -6.72 7.52 5.89
CA GLU A 201 -5.46 8.25 5.95
C GLU A 201 -5.77 9.71 6.23
N LEU A 202 -5.08 10.25 7.23
CA LEU A 202 -5.26 11.62 7.74
C LEU A 202 -4.08 12.46 7.30
N PHE A 203 -4.35 13.64 6.74
CA PHE A 203 -3.32 14.60 6.35
C PHE A 203 -3.51 15.88 7.17
N ILE A 204 -2.44 16.35 7.82
CA ILE A 204 -2.45 17.49 8.73
C ILE A 204 -1.16 18.30 8.58
N GLU A 205 -1.17 19.55 8.96
CA GLU A 205 0.05 20.36 9.04
C GLU A 205 1.09 19.67 9.94
N SER A 206 2.33 19.68 9.51
CA SER A 206 3.43 18.97 10.19
C SER A 206 3.60 19.34 11.67
N ALA A 207 3.34 20.61 12.03
CA ALA A 207 3.42 21.07 13.41
C ALA A 207 2.39 20.40 14.34
N GLU A 208 1.30 19.89 13.79
CA GLU A 208 0.19 19.28 14.52
C GLU A 208 0.25 17.74 14.54
N ALA A 209 1.25 17.14 13.91
CA ALA A 209 1.35 15.69 13.77
C ALA A 209 1.42 14.96 15.13
N VAL A 210 2.26 15.45 16.05
CA VAL A 210 2.45 14.84 17.38
C VAL A 210 1.18 14.95 18.21
N TRP A 211 0.47 16.09 18.12
CA TRP A 211 -0.82 16.25 18.77
C TRP A 211 -1.82 15.19 18.28
N LEU A 212 -1.97 15.04 16.95
CA LEU A 212 -2.92 14.09 16.37
C LEU A 212 -2.58 12.63 16.76
N TRP A 213 -1.30 12.27 16.69
CA TRP A 213 -0.81 10.95 17.09
C TRP A 213 -1.17 10.61 18.54
N ASN A 214 -0.88 11.52 19.47
CA ASN A 214 -1.14 11.33 20.89
C ASN A 214 -2.65 11.24 21.17
N ARG A 215 -3.46 12.10 20.54
CA ARG A 215 -4.92 12.06 20.72
C ARG A 215 -5.52 10.74 20.25
N LEU A 216 -5.06 10.20 19.11
CA LEU A 216 -5.52 8.91 18.63
C LEU A 216 -5.15 7.77 19.60
N MET A 217 -3.94 7.81 20.19
CA MET A 217 -3.53 6.81 21.20
C MET A 217 -4.34 6.94 22.50
N GLU A 218 -4.61 8.13 22.97
CA GLU A 218 -5.45 8.39 24.15
C GLU A 218 -6.87 7.84 23.98
N LEU A 219 -7.39 7.84 22.74
CA LEU A 219 -8.69 7.27 22.38
C LEU A 219 -8.66 5.75 22.17
N GLY A 220 -7.48 5.12 22.33
CA GLY A 220 -7.33 3.67 22.34
C GLY A 220 -6.69 3.07 21.08
N ALA A 221 -6.35 3.87 20.07
CA ALA A 221 -5.60 3.38 18.91
C ALA A 221 -4.21 2.87 19.32
N LYS A 222 -3.72 1.85 18.63
CA LYS A 222 -2.42 1.24 18.91
C LYS A 222 -1.39 1.70 17.88
N PRO A 223 -0.17 2.09 18.30
CA PRO A 223 0.91 2.41 17.37
C PRO A 223 1.36 1.13 16.66
N ILE A 224 1.45 1.18 15.33
CA ILE A 224 1.80 0.06 14.46
C ILE A 224 2.97 0.47 13.59
N ALA A 225 4.00 -0.36 13.56
CA ALA A 225 5.23 -0.09 12.84
C ALA A 225 5.32 -0.82 11.50
N LEU A 226 6.44 -0.61 10.78
CA LEU A 226 6.65 -1.11 9.41
C LEU A 226 6.57 -2.62 9.29
N GLY A 227 7.05 -3.38 10.28
CA GLY A 227 7.02 -4.84 10.23
C GLY A 227 5.59 -5.38 10.20
N ALA A 228 4.69 -4.83 11.03
CA ALA A 228 3.27 -5.19 10.98
C ALA A 228 2.58 -4.62 9.74
N ARG A 229 2.95 -3.41 9.27
CA ARG A 229 2.45 -2.87 8.00
C ARG A 229 2.74 -3.82 6.84
N ASP A 230 3.93 -4.43 6.77
CA ASP A 230 4.29 -5.39 5.73
C ASP A 230 3.50 -6.70 5.83
N THR A 231 3.32 -7.25 7.03
CA THR A 231 2.50 -8.47 7.19
C THR A 231 1.03 -8.23 6.84
N LEU A 232 0.48 -7.05 7.19
CA LEU A 232 -0.90 -6.65 6.88
C LEU A 232 -1.11 -6.48 5.37
N ARG A 233 -0.21 -5.79 4.66
CA ARG A 233 -0.34 -5.58 3.22
C ARG A 233 -0.23 -6.89 2.44
N LEU A 234 0.68 -7.79 2.85
CA LEU A 234 0.83 -9.11 2.24
C LEU A 234 -0.44 -9.94 2.40
N GLU A 235 -1.02 -9.96 3.60
CA GLU A 235 -2.27 -10.65 3.86
C GLU A 235 -3.42 -10.07 3.02
N ALA A 236 -3.44 -8.75 2.85
CA ALA A 236 -4.43 -8.06 2.02
C ALA A 236 -4.22 -8.26 0.50
N GLY A 237 -3.10 -8.83 0.09
CA GLY A 237 -2.77 -9.01 -1.30
C GLY A 237 -2.37 -7.70 -2.01
N LEU A 238 -1.76 -6.75 -1.28
CA LEU A 238 -1.33 -5.46 -1.81
C LEU A 238 0.15 -5.48 -2.19
N PRO A 239 0.50 -5.22 -3.47
CA PRO A 239 1.88 -5.17 -3.93
C PRO A 239 2.63 -3.96 -3.35
N LEU A 240 3.95 -4.06 -3.28
CA LEU A 240 4.87 -3.01 -2.82
C LEU A 240 5.91 -2.74 -3.90
N TYR A 241 6.17 -1.45 -4.20
CA TYR A 241 7.28 -1.06 -5.05
C TYR A 241 8.63 -1.52 -4.45
N GLY A 242 9.53 -2.00 -5.31
CA GLY A 242 10.78 -2.62 -4.89
C GLY A 242 10.70 -4.13 -4.62
N HIS A 243 9.47 -4.70 -4.68
CA HIS A 243 9.21 -6.13 -4.56
C HIS A 243 8.37 -6.65 -5.74
N GLU A 244 7.14 -6.16 -5.87
CA GLU A 244 6.21 -6.54 -6.93
C GLU A 244 6.23 -5.57 -8.12
N MET A 245 6.96 -4.46 -8.03
CA MET A 245 7.17 -3.46 -9.08
C MET A 245 8.61 -2.93 -9.02
N GLY A 246 9.09 -2.37 -10.13
CA GLY A 246 10.43 -1.81 -10.27
C GLY A 246 11.42 -2.78 -10.91
N ASP A 247 12.69 -2.54 -10.69
CA ASP A 247 13.85 -3.20 -11.34
C ASP A 247 14.62 -4.16 -10.42
N HIS A 248 14.03 -4.58 -9.31
CA HIS A 248 14.63 -5.44 -8.29
C HIS A 248 14.42 -6.94 -8.56
N THR A 249 14.50 -7.34 -9.83
CA THR A 249 14.40 -8.75 -10.20
C THR A 249 15.73 -9.48 -10.00
N PRO A 250 15.74 -10.81 -9.80
CA PRO A 250 16.98 -11.58 -9.64
C PRO A 250 17.95 -11.49 -10.81
N ASP A 251 17.46 -11.22 -12.02
CA ASP A 251 18.25 -11.07 -13.26
C ASP A 251 18.53 -9.60 -13.64
N GLY A 252 18.08 -8.64 -12.80
CA GLY A 252 18.23 -7.21 -13.05
C GLY A 252 17.28 -6.66 -14.12
N SER A 253 16.31 -7.44 -14.58
CA SER A 253 15.26 -6.97 -15.48
C SER A 253 14.19 -6.18 -14.72
N GLU A 254 13.31 -5.52 -15.47
CA GLU A 254 12.22 -4.74 -14.92
C GLU A 254 10.91 -5.54 -14.88
N ILE A 255 10.17 -5.44 -13.76
CA ILE A 255 8.85 -6.05 -13.65
C ILE A 255 7.87 -5.29 -14.53
N LYS A 256 7.22 -5.98 -15.46
CA LYS A 256 6.21 -5.42 -16.35
C LYS A 256 4.97 -4.99 -15.55
N ILE A 257 4.43 -3.80 -15.84
CA ILE A 257 3.26 -3.27 -15.13
C ILE A 257 2.07 -4.24 -15.15
N PHE A 258 1.78 -4.88 -16.28
CA PHE A 258 0.67 -5.83 -16.38
C PHE A 258 0.89 -7.17 -15.65
N SER A 259 2.10 -7.47 -15.20
CA SER A 259 2.34 -8.59 -14.30
C SER A 259 1.78 -8.33 -12.88
N VAL A 260 1.58 -7.06 -12.50
CA VAL A 260 1.12 -6.67 -11.17
C VAL A 260 -0.41 -6.79 -11.06
N PRO A 261 -0.96 -7.41 -10.01
CA PRO A 261 -2.41 -7.65 -9.88
C PRO A 261 -3.29 -6.39 -9.97
N LEU A 262 -2.76 -5.23 -9.54
CA LEU A 262 -3.49 -3.94 -9.52
C LEU A 262 -3.48 -3.20 -10.87
N SER A 263 -2.70 -3.65 -11.85
CA SER A 263 -2.55 -2.97 -13.15
C SER A 263 -3.90 -2.73 -13.85
N ARG A 264 -4.84 -3.68 -13.77
CA ARG A 264 -6.18 -3.57 -14.36
C ARG A 264 -7.00 -2.38 -13.81
N PHE A 265 -6.67 -1.88 -12.61
CA PHE A 265 -7.32 -0.72 -11.99
C PHE A 265 -6.49 0.56 -12.18
N ALA A 266 -5.18 0.41 -12.33
CA ALA A 266 -4.23 1.51 -12.41
C ALA A 266 -4.00 2.01 -13.84
N VAL A 267 -4.26 1.18 -14.86
CA VAL A 267 -4.00 1.52 -16.27
C VAL A 267 -5.32 1.68 -17.03
N SER A 268 -5.46 2.81 -17.70
CA SER A 268 -6.62 3.12 -18.53
C SER A 268 -6.21 3.32 -19.99
N PHE A 269 -6.95 2.70 -20.90
CA PHE A 269 -6.86 2.93 -22.35
C PHE A 269 -8.14 3.57 -22.90
N ALA A 270 -8.94 4.21 -22.03
CA ALA A 270 -10.11 4.98 -22.46
C ALA A 270 -9.69 6.11 -23.40
N GLU A 271 -10.56 6.49 -24.34
CA GLU A 271 -10.28 7.54 -25.33
C GLU A 271 -9.93 8.87 -24.66
N GLU A 272 -10.64 9.23 -23.60
CA GLU A 272 -10.43 10.47 -22.83
C GLU A 272 -9.09 10.50 -22.09
N LYS A 273 -8.47 9.34 -21.90
CA LYS A 273 -7.11 9.24 -21.33
C LYS A 273 -6.07 9.79 -22.29
N GLY A 274 -6.24 9.56 -23.58
CA GLY A 274 -5.32 10.01 -24.63
C GLY A 274 -3.96 9.31 -24.58
N GLU A 275 -2.91 10.04 -24.98
CA GLU A 275 -1.53 9.55 -25.00
C GLU A 275 -0.82 9.78 -23.67
N PHE A 276 -0.06 8.78 -23.23
CA PHE A 276 0.75 8.83 -22.01
C PHE A 276 2.03 8.02 -22.15
N ILE A 277 2.98 8.23 -21.26
CA ILE A 277 4.29 7.56 -21.28
C ILE A 277 4.10 6.05 -21.21
N GLY A 278 4.71 5.31 -22.13
CA GLY A 278 4.69 3.84 -22.15
C GLY A 278 3.41 3.20 -22.70
N LYS A 279 2.38 3.97 -23.15
CA LYS A 279 1.07 3.46 -23.59
C LYS A 279 1.17 2.28 -24.54
N ALA A 280 1.90 2.39 -25.64
CA ALA A 280 1.99 1.34 -26.66
C ALA A 280 2.59 0.04 -26.10
N LEU A 281 3.60 0.15 -25.21
CA LEU A 281 4.17 -1.02 -24.55
C LEU A 281 3.22 -1.64 -23.52
N LEU A 282 2.42 -0.83 -22.85
CA LEU A 282 1.40 -1.33 -21.91
C LEU A 282 0.25 -2.01 -22.66
N GLU A 283 -0.13 -1.53 -23.84
CA GLU A 283 -1.10 -2.22 -24.73
C GLU A 283 -0.56 -3.59 -25.16
N ASP A 284 0.71 -3.66 -25.57
CA ASP A 284 1.37 -4.93 -25.90
C ASP A 284 1.45 -5.87 -24.70
N GLN A 285 1.88 -5.39 -23.53
CA GLN A 285 1.92 -6.19 -22.31
C GLN A 285 0.54 -6.76 -21.95
N LYS A 286 -0.53 -5.98 -22.09
CA LYS A 286 -1.90 -6.43 -21.82
C LYS A 286 -2.31 -7.58 -22.74
N ALA A 287 -1.88 -7.56 -24.01
CA ALA A 287 -2.18 -8.59 -24.99
C ALA A 287 -1.28 -9.82 -24.85
N ASN A 288 0.01 -9.63 -24.55
CA ASN A 288 1.08 -10.63 -24.64
C ASN A 288 1.81 -10.85 -23.30
N LEU A 289 1.06 -10.89 -22.21
CA LEU A 289 1.65 -11.08 -20.86
C LEU A 289 2.25 -12.49 -20.72
N THR A 290 3.52 -12.54 -20.35
CA THR A 290 4.28 -13.79 -20.18
C THR A 290 4.53 -14.16 -18.73
N THR A 291 4.33 -13.24 -17.79
CA THR A 291 4.58 -13.45 -16.35
C THR A 291 3.46 -12.82 -15.53
N LYS A 292 3.12 -13.44 -14.41
CA LYS A 292 2.14 -12.88 -13.46
C LYS A 292 2.66 -12.93 -12.04
N ILE A 293 2.39 -11.87 -11.29
CA ILE A 293 2.57 -11.85 -9.85
C ILE A 293 1.27 -12.32 -9.20
N VAL A 294 1.37 -13.41 -8.46
CA VAL A 294 0.23 -14.06 -7.81
C VAL A 294 0.51 -14.29 -6.34
N PRO A 295 -0.53 -14.21 -5.48
CA PRO A 295 -0.40 -14.63 -4.10
C PRO A 295 -0.13 -16.14 -4.00
N ILE A 296 0.81 -16.53 -3.14
CA ILE A 296 1.12 -17.92 -2.84
C ILE A 296 1.07 -18.19 -1.35
N ARG A 297 0.69 -19.40 -0.98
CA ARG A 297 0.69 -19.92 0.38
C ARG A 297 1.56 -21.16 0.46
N LEU A 298 2.48 -21.21 1.42
CA LEU A 298 3.23 -22.43 1.68
C LEU A 298 2.32 -23.45 2.37
N VAL A 299 2.28 -24.65 1.83
CA VAL A 299 1.52 -25.80 2.39
C VAL A 299 2.39 -26.53 3.41
N ASP A 300 3.64 -26.77 3.06
CA ASP A 300 4.62 -27.41 3.91
C ASP A 300 5.10 -26.47 5.02
N ARG A 301 5.67 -27.03 6.07
CA ARG A 301 6.23 -26.26 7.17
C ARG A 301 7.51 -25.53 6.77
N GLY A 302 7.48 -24.21 6.78
CA GLY A 302 8.61 -23.36 6.41
C GLY A 302 8.26 -21.88 6.41
N VAL A 303 9.18 -21.06 5.92
CA VAL A 303 8.97 -19.61 5.72
C VAL A 303 9.55 -19.21 4.38
N ILE A 304 8.69 -18.70 3.49
CA ILE A 304 9.13 -18.11 2.23
C ILE A 304 9.67 -16.69 2.42
N ARG A 305 10.63 -16.33 1.57
CA ARG A 305 11.25 -15.00 1.57
C ARG A 305 11.47 -14.53 0.13
N ALA A 306 11.57 -13.22 -0.07
CA ALA A 306 11.93 -12.63 -1.35
C ALA A 306 13.22 -13.25 -1.91
N GLY A 307 13.28 -13.42 -3.23
CA GLY A 307 14.41 -13.99 -3.96
C GLY A 307 14.46 -15.53 -4.00
N MET A 308 13.61 -16.24 -3.24
CA MET A 308 13.55 -17.71 -3.33
C MET A 308 13.00 -18.15 -4.69
N GLU A 309 13.61 -19.18 -5.27
CA GLU A 309 13.19 -19.71 -6.57
C GLU A 309 11.87 -20.48 -6.47
N VAL A 310 11.04 -20.31 -7.50
CA VAL A 310 9.76 -21.02 -7.66
C VAL A 310 9.87 -22.00 -8.82
N TYR A 311 9.39 -23.23 -8.62
CA TYR A 311 9.42 -24.32 -9.57
C TYR A 311 8.00 -24.82 -9.86
N LYS A 312 7.74 -25.14 -11.13
CA LYS A 312 6.55 -25.87 -11.59
C LYS A 312 7.04 -27.06 -12.42
N ASP A 313 6.53 -28.26 -12.13
CA ASP A 313 6.93 -29.49 -12.82
C ASP A 313 8.47 -29.68 -12.91
N ASP A 314 9.15 -29.41 -11.78
CA ASP A 314 10.61 -29.42 -11.59
C ASP A 314 11.42 -28.43 -12.44
N GLN A 315 10.78 -27.60 -13.23
CA GLN A 315 11.41 -26.51 -13.96
C GLN A 315 11.30 -25.20 -13.19
N LYS A 316 12.35 -24.39 -13.23
CA LYS A 316 12.30 -23.04 -12.65
C LYS A 316 11.27 -22.22 -13.43
N ALA A 317 10.28 -21.70 -12.71
CA ALA A 317 9.14 -20.99 -13.27
C ALA A 317 9.05 -19.52 -12.76
N GLY A 318 9.92 -19.13 -11.84
CA GLY A 318 9.90 -17.78 -11.30
C GLY A 318 10.60 -17.63 -9.97
N TRP A 319 10.19 -16.61 -9.21
CA TRP A 319 10.76 -16.31 -7.88
C TRP A 319 9.72 -15.70 -6.96
N VAL A 320 9.97 -15.78 -5.65
CA VAL A 320 9.18 -15.09 -4.62
C VAL A 320 9.58 -13.62 -4.59
N THR A 321 8.62 -12.73 -4.81
CA THR A 321 8.84 -11.27 -4.77
C THR A 321 8.77 -10.73 -3.34
N SER A 322 7.81 -11.21 -2.54
CA SER A 322 7.66 -10.94 -1.11
C SER A 322 7.22 -12.18 -0.38
N GLY A 323 7.62 -12.34 0.88
CA GLY A 323 7.15 -13.47 1.67
C GLY A 323 7.55 -13.38 3.13
N THR A 324 6.63 -13.78 4.02
CA THR A 324 6.87 -13.83 5.45
C THR A 324 5.87 -14.74 6.17
N MET A 325 6.09 -14.90 7.48
CA MET A 325 5.13 -15.53 8.38
C MET A 325 4.13 -14.48 8.86
N VAL A 326 2.85 -14.72 8.64
CA VAL A 326 1.77 -13.79 8.98
C VAL A 326 0.85 -14.41 10.02
N PRO A 327 0.56 -13.72 11.15
CA PRO A 327 -0.42 -14.17 12.12
C PRO A 327 -1.85 -13.96 11.58
N TYR A 328 -2.80 -14.70 12.14
CA TYR A 328 -4.22 -14.49 11.90
C TYR A 328 -5.02 -14.93 13.12
N TYR A 329 -6.24 -14.40 13.29
CA TYR A 329 -7.20 -14.91 14.23
C TYR A 329 -7.97 -16.10 13.63
N ASP A 330 -8.23 -17.13 14.42
CA ASP A 330 -9.30 -18.07 14.12
C ASP A 330 -10.66 -17.36 14.24
N TYR A 331 -11.65 -17.82 13.51
CA TYR A 331 -13.00 -17.27 13.56
C TYR A 331 -14.06 -18.35 13.40
N GLU A 332 -15.26 -18.07 13.88
CA GLU A 332 -16.46 -18.88 13.69
C GLU A 332 -17.59 -18.06 13.07
N GLY A 333 -18.59 -18.75 12.50
CA GLY A 333 -19.73 -18.12 11.84
C GLY A 333 -19.42 -17.63 10.44
N GLU A 334 -20.46 -17.06 9.81
CA GLU A 334 -20.44 -16.53 8.45
C GLU A 334 -21.16 -15.18 8.40
N GLY A 335 -20.75 -14.29 7.47
CA GLY A 335 -21.33 -12.98 7.25
C GLY A 335 -21.37 -12.14 8.53
N GLU A 336 -22.51 -11.55 8.84
CA GLU A 336 -22.71 -10.69 10.02
C GLU A 336 -22.59 -11.43 11.35
N ASN A 337 -22.70 -12.76 11.35
CA ASN A 337 -22.56 -13.60 12.56
C ASN A 337 -21.13 -14.05 12.80
N THR A 338 -20.17 -13.61 12.01
CA THR A 338 -18.77 -13.97 12.17
C THR A 338 -18.18 -13.33 13.43
N LYS A 339 -17.46 -14.14 14.22
CA LYS A 339 -16.74 -13.70 15.42
C LYS A 339 -15.29 -14.14 15.36
N LEU A 340 -14.36 -13.26 15.71
CA LEU A 340 -12.97 -13.64 15.96
C LEU A 340 -12.90 -14.43 17.27
N LEU A 341 -12.11 -15.50 17.27
CA LEU A 341 -11.80 -16.28 18.46
C LEU A 341 -10.53 -15.71 19.12
N GLU A 342 -10.31 -16.08 20.37
CA GLU A 342 -9.07 -15.74 21.08
C GLU A 342 -7.86 -16.53 20.56
N THR A 343 -8.10 -17.64 19.86
CA THR A 343 -7.04 -18.46 19.27
C THR A 343 -6.50 -17.82 18.01
N THR A 344 -5.19 -17.94 17.83
CA THR A 344 -4.47 -17.40 16.68
C THR A 344 -3.57 -18.44 16.04
N GLY A 345 -3.41 -18.35 14.74
CA GLY A 345 -2.49 -19.15 13.96
C GLY A 345 -1.42 -18.32 13.27
N LYS A 346 -0.51 -19.00 12.56
CA LYS A 346 0.48 -18.37 11.69
C LYS A 346 0.57 -19.16 10.38
N ARG A 347 0.76 -18.46 9.28
CA ARG A 347 0.94 -19.06 7.95
C ARG A 347 2.03 -18.34 7.18
N SER A 348 2.76 -19.08 6.37
CA SER A 348 3.75 -18.51 5.45
C SER A 348 3.07 -18.16 4.13
N ILE A 349 3.02 -16.89 3.82
CA ILE A 349 2.40 -16.33 2.62
C ILE A 349 3.33 -15.36 1.92
N GLY A 350 3.04 -15.07 0.65
CA GLY A 350 3.78 -14.08 -0.12
C GLY A 350 3.20 -13.88 -1.50
N PHE A 351 3.97 -13.21 -2.33
CA PHE A 351 3.77 -13.12 -3.75
C PHE A 351 4.89 -13.84 -4.50
N ALA A 352 4.58 -14.36 -5.67
CA ALA A 352 5.57 -14.89 -6.60
C ALA A 352 5.32 -14.36 -8.01
N CYS A 353 6.37 -13.97 -8.71
CA CYS A 353 6.37 -13.73 -10.14
C CYS A 353 6.58 -15.08 -10.84
N ILE A 354 5.57 -15.54 -11.56
CA ILE A 354 5.56 -16.87 -12.19
C ILE A 354 5.33 -16.73 -13.69
N GLU A 355 6.11 -17.43 -14.47
CA GLU A 355 5.97 -17.51 -15.94
C GLU A 355 4.65 -18.19 -16.34
N GLY A 356 4.11 -17.77 -17.48
CA GLY A 356 2.87 -18.30 -18.02
C GLY A 356 1.63 -17.69 -17.39
N ASN A 357 0.59 -18.50 -17.20
CA ASN A 357 -0.71 -18.06 -16.68
C ASN A 357 -1.11 -18.90 -15.45
N PRO A 358 -0.44 -18.69 -14.29
CA PRO A 358 -0.78 -19.41 -13.07
C PRO A 358 -2.24 -19.15 -12.67
N GLN A 359 -2.91 -20.23 -12.22
CA GLN A 359 -4.30 -20.22 -11.79
C GLN A 359 -4.39 -20.51 -10.31
N VAL A 360 -5.46 -20.03 -9.67
CA VAL A 360 -5.78 -20.39 -8.29
C VAL A 360 -5.93 -21.91 -8.17
N GLY A 361 -5.25 -22.51 -7.20
CA GLY A 361 -5.18 -23.95 -7.00
C GLY A 361 -3.96 -24.61 -7.67
N ASP A 362 -3.20 -23.90 -8.51
CA ASP A 362 -1.95 -24.43 -9.05
C ASP A 362 -0.97 -24.72 -7.92
N VAL A 363 -0.35 -25.89 -7.99
CA VAL A 363 0.72 -26.28 -7.07
C VAL A 363 2.06 -25.87 -7.65
N VAL A 364 2.85 -25.21 -6.85
CA VAL A 364 4.24 -24.83 -7.14
C VAL A 364 5.15 -25.27 -5.99
N HIS A 365 6.44 -25.28 -6.20
CA HIS A 365 7.42 -25.57 -5.16
C HIS A 365 8.34 -24.38 -4.98
N VAL A 366 8.61 -24.00 -3.74
CA VAL A 366 9.56 -22.93 -3.41
C VAL A 366 10.83 -23.57 -2.86
N ASP A 367 11.98 -23.20 -3.40
CA ASP A 367 13.25 -23.62 -2.81
C ASP A 367 13.55 -22.85 -1.53
N VAL A 368 13.41 -23.56 -0.42
CA VAL A 368 13.73 -23.03 0.91
C VAL A 368 15.00 -23.73 1.41
N ARG A 369 16.15 -23.10 1.18
CA ARG A 369 17.47 -23.62 1.61
C ARG A 369 17.78 -25.01 1.01
N GLY A 370 17.56 -25.20 -0.28
CA GLY A 370 17.81 -26.46 -0.99
C GLY A 370 16.72 -27.53 -0.84
N LYS A 371 15.58 -27.17 -0.23
CA LYS A 371 14.40 -28.05 -0.15
C LYS A 371 13.24 -27.44 -0.92
N LYS A 372 12.70 -28.16 -1.88
CA LYS A 372 11.50 -27.78 -2.62
C LYS A 372 10.26 -28.03 -1.76
N LEU A 373 9.75 -26.99 -1.12
CA LEU A 373 8.56 -27.03 -0.29
C LEU A 373 7.33 -26.72 -1.14
N LYS A 374 6.26 -27.49 -0.92
CA LYS A 374 4.98 -27.33 -1.61
C LYS A 374 4.32 -26.02 -1.24
N ALA A 375 3.92 -25.25 -2.24
CA ALA A 375 3.12 -24.05 -2.13
C ALA A 375 1.95 -24.11 -3.11
N GLU A 376 0.95 -23.27 -2.88
CA GLU A 376 -0.27 -23.18 -3.69
C GLU A 376 -0.53 -21.73 -4.09
N VAL A 377 -0.93 -21.53 -5.34
CA VAL A 377 -1.42 -20.23 -5.82
C VAL A 377 -2.81 -20.00 -5.26
N VAL A 378 -3.04 -18.87 -4.60
CA VAL A 378 -4.31 -18.52 -3.97
C VAL A 378 -4.87 -17.21 -4.53
N ALA A 379 -6.19 -17.02 -4.44
CA ALA A 379 -6.82 -15.80 -4.93
C ALA A 379 -6.50 -14.58 -4.06
N LYS A 380 -6.45 -14.79 -2.75
CA LYS A 380 -6.16 -13.79 -1.72
C LYS A 380 -5.88 -14.49 -0.39
N HIS A 381 -5.34 -13.76 0.56
CA HIS A 381 -5.02 -14.31 1.88
C HIS A 381 -6.02 -13.91 2.97
N MET A 382 -6.97 -13.03 2.66
CA MET A 382 -7.89 -12.50 3.66
C MET A 382 -9.29 -12.27 3.08
N ILE A 383 -10.30 -12.48 3.90
CA ILE A 383 -11.70 -12.10 3.65
C ILE A 383 -11.90 -10.69 4.20
N GLN A 384 -12.31 -9.75 3.34
CA GLN A 384 -12.42 -8.34 3.69
C GLN A 384 -13.85 -7.90 3.99
N ASN A 385 -14.85 -8.52 3.34
CA ASN A 385 -16.19 -7.95 3.25
C ASN A 385 -17.18 -8.46 4.31
N ASP A 386 -16.81 -9.49 5.10
CA ASP A 386 -17.67 -10.02 6.16
C ASP A 386 -17.18 -9.58 7.54
N PRO A 387 -18.06 -9.15 8.45
CA PRO A 387 -17.69 -8.90 9.83
C PRO A 387 -17.27 -10.19 10.59
N PRO A 388 -16.36 -10.12 11.57
CA PRO A 388 -15.44 -9.01 11.75
C PRO A 388 -14.44 -8.93 10.60
N TYR A 389 -14.10 -7.73 10.20
CA TYR A 389 -13.22 -7.48 9.07
C TYR A 389 -11.79 -8.01 9.29
N GLY A 390 -11.08 -8.26 8.18
CA GLY A 390 -9.69 -8.71 8.26
C GLY A 390 -9.50 -10.17 8.66
N LYS A 391 -10.45 -11.07 8.36
CA LYS A 391 -10.33 -12.50 8.59
C LYS A 391 -9.37 -13.16 7.60
N ALA A 392 -8.51 -14.06 8.09
CA ALA A 392 -7.69 -14.90 7.25
C ALA A 392 -8.54 -15.84 6.37
N VAL A 393 -8.13 -16.06 5.12
CA VAL A 393 -8.63 -17.17 4.32
C VAL A 393 -7.93 -18.43 4.79
N ILE A 394 -8.64 -19.30 5.49
CA ILE A 394 -8.15 -20.61 5.92
C ILE A 394 -8.65 -21.62 4.90
N VAL A 395 -7.76 -22.12 4.07
CA VAL A 395 -8.07 -23.26 3.19
C VAL A 395 -7.96 -24.50 4.04
N LYS A 396 -9.10 -25.18 4.25
CA LYS A 396 -9.19 -26.46 4.96
C LYS A 396 -8.65 -27.59 4.10
#